data_26c98915f7fc4450e72542c32118b921
#
_entry.id   26c98915f7fc4450e72542c32118b921
#
_cell.length_a   1.000
_cell.length_b   1.000
_cell.length_c   1.000
_cell.angle_alpha   90.00
_cell.angle_beta   90.00
_cell.angle_gamma   90.00
#
_symmetry.space_group_name_H-M   'P 1'
#
loop_
_entity.id
_entity.type
_entity.pdbx_description
1 polymer ?
#
loop_
_entity_poly.entity_id
_entity_poly.type
_entity_poly.pdbx_seq_one_letter_code
_entity_poly.pdbx_strand_id
1 'polypeptide(L)'
;MTRTVAREIAIQLSFAAQLAGDDARETADTFFSREYFATLAEEDPLFLEYPDEKQLDYIRRLTGLVYDHMYELNHMIEKYARGWRLERISRVAAAIMRCAMCEILYMDDVPNAAAINEAVELAKGYEEPETVAFINGVLGSFVRGEVEPEAEAEEETEEETKTEE
;
A
#
# COMPACT_ATOMS: atom_id res chain seq x y z
N MET A 1 1.79 19.51 2.42
CA MET A 1 0.98 18.31 2.73
C MET A 1 1.75 17.32 3.60
N THR A 2 1.04 16.49 4.30
CA THR A 2 1.64 15.41 5.13
C THR A 2 2.00 14.20 4.28
N ARG A 3 2.85 13.30 4.83
CA ARG A 3 3.14 12.01 4.22
C ARG A 3 1.87 11.16 4.05
N THR A 4 0.93 11.25 4.99
CA THR A 4 -0.37 10.57 4.91
C THR A 4 -1.16 11.01 3.68
N VAL A 5 -1.24 12.29 3.41
CA VAL A 5 -1.89 12.83 2.20
C VAL A 5 -1.15 12.42 0.93
N ALA A 6 0.18 12.49 0.93
CA ALA A 6 0.99 12.05 -0.21
C ALA A 6 0.78 10.56 -0.50
N ARG A 7 0.70 9.73 0.53
CA ARG A 7 0.41 8.28 0.40
C ARG A 7 -0.96 8.03 -0.21
N GLU A 8 -1.97 8.75 0.22
CA GLU A 8 -3.33 8.64 -0.32
C GLU A 8 -3.38 9.02 -1.80
N ILE A 9 -2.70 10.10 -2.19
CA ILE A 9 -2.55 10.49 -3.60
C ILE A 9 -1.85 9.38 -4.40
N ALA A 10 -0.79 8.78 -3.87
CA ALA A 10 -0.09 7.68 -4.52
C ALA A 10 -1.00 6.45 -4.74
N ILE A 11 -1.82 6.11 -3.76
CA ILE A 11 -2.79 5.01 -3.88
C ILE A 11 -3.84 5.31 -4.94
N GLN A 12 -4.41 6.51 -4.97
CA GLN A 12 -5.38 6.89 -5.98
C GLN A 12 -4.77 6.89 -7.39
N LEU A 13 -3.55 7.37 -7.54
CA LEU A 13 -2.84 7.36 -8.83
C LEU A 13 -2.54 5.93 -9.30
N SER A 14 -2.05 5.08 -8.40
CA SER A 14 -1.79 3.66 -8.69
C SER A 14 -3.07 2.93 -9.11
N PHE A 15 -4.17 3.18 -8.41
CA PHE A 15 -5.48 2.64 -8.75
C PHE A 15 -5.95 3.10 -10.14
N ALA A 16 -5.84 4.40 -10.43
CA ALA A 16 -6.24 4.97 -11.72
C ALA A 16 -5.40 4.40 -12.88
N ALA A 17 -4.08 4.30 -12.70
CA ALA A 17 -3.19 3.73 -13.71
C ALA A 17 -3.51 2.25 -14.00
N GLN A 18 -3.75 1.46 -12.98
CA GLN A 18 -4.12 0.05 -13.14
C GLN A 18 -5.47 -0.09 -13.85
N LEU A 19 -6.46 0.70 -13.45
CA LEU A 19 -7.80 0.65 -14.04
C LEU A 19 -7.79 0.99 -15.53
N ALA A 20 -6.96 1.96 -15.92
CA ALA A 20 -6.78 2.37 -17.30
C ALA A 20 -5.87 1.41 -18.11
N GLY A 21 -5.09 0.59 -17.45
CA GLY A 21 -4.07 -0.26 -18.08
C GLY A 21 -2.84 0.50 -18.56
N ASP A 22 -2.57 1.67 -17.97
CA ASP A 22 -1.48 2.57 -18.35
C ASP A 22 -0.23 2.35 -17.49
N ASP A 23 0.91 2.79 -18.01
CA ASP A 23 2.13 2.92 -17.22
C ASP A 23 1.92 4.01 -16.15
N ALA A 24 2.20 3.67 -14.89
CA ALA A 24 2.02 4.59 -13.77
C ALA A 24 2.87 5.87 -13.89
N ARG A 25 4.01 5.81 -14.57
CA ARG A 25 4.87 6.98 -14.82
C ARG A 25 4.23 7.97 -15.78
N GLU A 26 3.63 7.47 -16.85
CA GLU A 26 2.87 8.29 -17.82
C GLU A 26 1.62 8.88 -17.17
N THR A 27 0.91 8.10 -16.39
CA THR A 27 -0.25 8.56 -15.62
C THR A 27 0.16 9.66 -14.64
N ALA A 28 1.29 9.50 -13.95
CA ALA A 28 1.82 10.52 -13.04
C ALA A 28 2.17 11.83 -13.76
N ASP A 29 2.74 11.78 -14.94
CA ASP A 29 3.09 12.97 -15.72
C ASP A 29 1.84 13.79 -16.09
N THR A 30 0.77 13.14 -16.50
CA THR A 30 -0.52 13.79 -16.76
C THR A 30 -1.15 14.31 -15.47
N PHE A 31 -1.16 13.50 -14.43
CA PHE A 31 -1.79 13.80 -13.14
C PHE A 31 -1.17 15.02 -12.46
N PHE A 32 0.16 15.16 -12.54
CA PHE A 32 0.90 16.26 -11.93
C PHE A 32 1.17 17.43 -12.87
N SER A 33 0.57 17.47 -14.04
CA SER A 33 0.51 18.72 -14.79
C SER A 33 -0.27 19.75 -13.95
N ARG A 34 0.24 20.98 -13.87
CA ARG A 34 -0.36 22.02 -13.02
C ARG A 34 -1.81 22.30 -13.37
N GLU A 35 -2.12 22.26 -14.66
CA GLU A 35 -3.47 22.51 -15.17
C GLU A 35 -4.44 21.40 -14.75
N TYR A 36 -4.05 20.14 -14.94
CA TYR A 36 -4.90 19.00 -14.56
C TYR A 36 -5.06 18.88 -13.05
N PHE A 37 -3.99 18.99 -12.30
CA PHE A 37 -4.03 18.90 -10.84
C PHE A 37 -4.95 19.95 -10.20
N ALA A 38 -4.95 21.17 -10.75
CA ALA A 38 -5.84 22.23 -10.28
C ALA A 38 -7.33 21.89 -10.45
N THR A 39 -7.69 21.12 -11.49
CA THR A 39 -9.08 20.69 -11.68
C THR A 39 -9.53 19.68 -10.64
N LEU A 40 -8.62 18.84 -10.13
CA LEU A 40 -8.92 17.84 -9.09
C LEU A 40 -9.29 18.50 -7.76
N ALA A 41 -8.72 19.64 -7.45
CA ALA A 41 -8.99 20.39 -6.21
C ALA A 41 -10.46 20.86 -6.10
N GLU A 42 -11.16 20.99 -7.21
CA GLU A 42 -12.58 21.35 -7.24
C GLU A 42 -13.47 20.18 -6.79
N GLU A 43 -13.00 18.96 -6.98
CA GLU A 43 -13.75 17.73 -6.68
C GLU A 43 -13.40 17.12 -5.33
N ASP A 44 -12.13 17.16 -4.92
CA ASP A 44 -11.64 16.52 -3.71
C ASP A 44 -10.63 17.41 -2.97
N PRO A 45 -10.89 17.74 -1.68
CA PRO A 45 -9.98 18.51 -0.84
C PRO A 45 -8.57 17.91 -0.73
N LEU A 46 -8.40 16.62 -1.02
CA LEU A 46 -7.09 15.94 -1.04
C LEU A 46 -6.10 16.65 -1.97
N PHE A 47 -6.57 17.27 -3.04
CA PHE A 47 -5.78 17.92 -4.09
C PHE A 47 -5.67 19.44 -3.95
N LEU A 48 -6.01 20.02 -2.80
CA LEU A 48 -5.92 21.47 -2.58
C LEU A 48 -4.49 22.00 -2.60
N GLU A 49 -3.53 21.19 -2.17
CA GLU A 49 -2.12 21.54 -2.12
C GLU A 49 -1.33 20.71 -3.13
N TYR A 50 -0.65 21.40 -4.06
CA TYR A 50 0.27 20.71 -4.97
C TYR A 50 1.48 20.19 -4.20
N PRO A 51 1.89 18.92 -4.39
CA PRO A 51 3.03 18.35 -3.67
C PRO A 51 4.32 19.12 -3.93
N ASP A 52 5.15 19.26 -2.90
CA ASP A 52 6.51 19.73 -3.08
C ASP A 52 7.39 18.67 -3.77
N GLU A 53 8.63 19.02 -4.11
CA GLU A 53 9.54 18.15 -4.82
C GLU A 53 9.78 16.82 -4.10
N LYS A 54 9.95 16.84 -2.79
CA LYS A 54 10.17 15.65 -1.97
C LYS A 54 8.95 14.74 -1.94
N GLN A 55 7.77 15.31 -1.86
CA GLN A 55 6.50 14.57 -1.90
C GLN A 55 6.21 14.00 -3.27
N LEU A 56 6.51 14.74 -4.35
CA LEU A 56 6.43 14.24 -5.72
C LEU A 56 7.36 13.04 -5.93
N ASP A 57 8.58 13.11 -5.45
CA ASP A 57 9.54 12.01 -5.54
C ASP A 57 9.03 10.77 -4.82
N TYR A 58 8.47 10.92 -3.63
CA TYR A 58 7.86 9.83 -2.88
C TYR A 58 6.68 9.19 -3.65
N ILE A 59 5.76 10.01 -4.14
CA ILE A 59 4.59 9.53 -4.88
C ILE A 59 5.00 8.81 -6.16
N ARG A 60 5.90 9.40 -6.94
CA ARG A 60 6.41 8.80 -8.19
C ARG A 60 7.16 7.51 -7.94
N ARG A 61 8.01 7.47 -6.92
CA ARG A 61 8.76 6.27 -6.53
C ARG A 61 7.81 5.14 -6.12
N LEU A 62 6.85 5.41 -5.25
CA LEU A 62 5.90 4.40 -4.78
C LEU A 62 5.04 3.85 -5.91
N THR A 63 4.44 4.71 -6.71
CA THR A 63 3.58 4.30 -7.84
C THR A 63 4.35 3.56 -8.93
N GLY A 64 5.59 3.97 -9.20
CA GLY A 64 6.49 3.29 -10.14
C GLY A 64 6.87 1.90 -9.66
N LEU A 65 7.20 1.74 -8.38
CA LEU A 65 7.52 0.45 -7.77
C LEU A 65 6.32 -0.50 -7.79
N VAL A 66 5.12 0.01 -7.49
CA VAL A 66 3.89 -0.79 -7.59
C VAL A 66 3.67 -1.28 -9.02
N TYR A 67 3.85 -0.42 -10.01
CA TYR A 67 3.71 -0.79 -11.40
C TYR A 67 4.74 -1.85 -11.82
N ASP A 68 6.00 -1.64 -11.48
CA ASP A 68 7.10 -2.56 -11.84
C ASP A 68 6.95 -3.94 -11.18
N HIS A 69 6.38 -4.00 -9.97
CA HIS A 69 6.24 -5.22 -9.16
C HIS A 69 4.79 -5.74 -9.08
N MET A 70 3.93 -5.30 -9.97
CA MET A 70 2.49 -5.63 -9.92
C MET A 70 2.22 -7.13 -9.83
N TYR A 71 2.94 -7.93 -10.63
CA TYR A 71 2.77 -9.38 -10.65
C TYR A 71 3.13 -10.02 -9.30
N GLU A 72 4.28 -9.69 -8.74
CA GLU A 72 4.74 -10.21 -7.46
C GLU A 72 3.84 -9.75 -6.30
N LEU A 73 3.40 -8.50 -6.33
CA LEU A 73 2.49 -7.94 -5.31
C LEU A 73 1.13 -8.64 -5.33
N ASN A 74 0.57 -8.88 -6.50
CA ASN A 74 -0.67 -9.62 -6.65
C ASN A 74 -0.54 -11.05 -6.13
N HIS A 75 0.59 -11.69 -6.40
CA HIS A 75 0.89 -13.04 -5.89
C HIS A 75 0.99 -13.05 -4.35
N MET A 76 1.64 -12.04 -3.76
CA MET A 76 1.73 -11.89 -2.30
C MET A 76 0.37 -11.67 -1.65
N ILE A 77 -0.50 -10.86 -2.25
CA ILE A 77 -1.87 -10.67 -1.76
C ILE A 77 -2.61 -12.01 -1.73
N GLU A 78 -2.61 -12.77 -2.81
CA GLU A 78 -3.29 -14.08 -2.87
C GLU A 78 -2.70 -15.09 -1.88
N LYS A 79 -1.38 -15.09 -1.71
CA LYS A 79 -0.69 -15.97 -0.77
C LYS A 79 -1.14 -15.74 0.68
N TYR A 80 -1.30 -14.49 1.10
CA TYR A 80 -1.62 -14.12 2.47
C TYR A 80 -3.11 -13.83 2.71
N ALA A 81 -3.89 -13.71 1.67
CA ALA A 81 -5.34 -13.54 1.76
C ALA A 81 -6.11 -14.87 1.91
N ARG A 82 -5.47 -15.95 2.18
CA ARG A 82 -5.95 -17.31 2.44
C ARG A 82 -7.37 -17.60 1.97
N GLY A 83 -7.47 -18.24 0.78
CA GLY A 83 -8.77 -18.64 0.22
C GLY A 83 -9.49 -17.54 -0.58
N TRP A 84 -8.93 -16.35 -0.66
CA TRP A 84 -9.46 -15.27 -1.47
C TRP A 84 -8.62 -15.11 -2.75
N ARG A 85 -9.28 -15.15 -3.89
CA ARG A 85 -8.69 -14.76 -5.17
C ARG A 85 -8.70 -13.25 -5.32
N LEU A 86 -7.70 -12.71 -6.02
CA LEU A 86 -7.56 -11.26 -6.24
C LEU A 86 -8.82 -10.65 -6.85
N GLU A 87 -9.49 -11.34 -7.77
CA GLU A 87 -10.71 -10.87 -8.43
C GLU A 87 -11.89 -10.67 -7.46
N ARG A 88 -11.84 -11.29 -6.29
CA ARG A 88 -12.86 -11.17 -5.24
C ARG A 88 -12.55 -10.12 -4.20
N ILE A 89 -11.34 -9.56 -4.25
CA ILE A 89 -10.90 -8.50 -3.35
C ILE A 89 -11.28 -7.17 -3.97
N SER A 90 -11.78 -6.22 -3.18
CA SER A 90 -12.02 -4.85 -3.61
C SER A 90 -10.78 -4.29 -4.29
N ARG A 91 -10.94 -3.64 -5.44
CA ARG A 91 -9.83 -3.03 -6.18
C ARG A 91 -9.12 -1.93 -5.39
N VAL A 92 -9.87 -1.19 -4.59
CA VAL A 92 -9.31 -0.16 -3.70
C VAL A 92 -8.50 -0.84 -2.58
N ALA A 93 -9.04 -1.87 -1.94
CA ALA A 93 -8.33 -2.65 -0.92
C ALA A 93 -7.02 -3.24 -1.47
N ALA A 94 -7.05 -3.80 -2.67
CA ALA A 94 -5.86 -4.32 -3.32
C ALA A 94 -4.82 -3.22 -3.61
N ALA A 95 -5.24 -2.04 -4.06
CA ALA A 95 -4.36 -0.90 -4.29
C ALA A 95 -3.69 -0.43 -2.98
N ILE A 96 -4.44 -0.35 -1.90
CA ILE A 96 -3.92 -0.01 -0.56
C ILE A 96 -2.88 -1.02 -0.11
N MET A 97 -3.17 -2.32 -0.24
CA MET A 97 -2.25 -3.38 0.16
C MET A 97 -0.98 -3.41 -0.69
N ARG A 98 -1.07 -3.22 -2.01
CA ARG A 98 0.10 -3.15 -2.89
C ARG A 98 1.03 -2.00 -2.51
N CYS A 99 0.49 -0.83 -2.24
CA CYS A 99 1.29 0.32 -1.82
C CYS A 99 1.98 0.05 -0.47
N ALA A 100 1.27 -0.50 0.50
CA ALA A 100 1.85 -0.84 1.80
C ALA A 100 2.96 -1.90 1.68
N MET A 101 2.74 -2.94 0.89
CA MET A 101 3.75 -3.97 0.63
C MET A 101 4.99 -3.40 -0.06
N CYS A 102 4.81 -2.49 -1.02
CA CYS A 102 5.92 -1.79 -1.66
C CYS A 102 6.74 -0.94 -0.69
N GLU A 103 6.09 -0.21 0.20
CA GLU A 103 6.79 0.56 1.22
C GLU A 103 7.61 -0.36 2.14
N ILE A 104 7.04 -1.48 2.54
CA ILE A 104 7.70 -2.46 3.40
C ILE A 104 8.90 -3.14 2.71
N LEU A 105 8.73 -3.54 1.46
CA LEU A 105 9.76 -4.29 0.72
C LEU A 105 10.88 -3.41 0.17
N TYR A 106 10.57 -2.19 -0.29
CA TYR A 106 11.47 -1.40 -1.14
C TYR A 106 11.78 -0.01 -0.60
N MET A 107 11.15 0.43 0.49
CA MET A 107 11.34 1.77 1.04
C MET A 107 11.80 1.69 2.50
N ASP A 108 13.10 1.55 2.71
CA ASP A 108 13.72 1.31 4.02
C ASP A 108 13.50 2.43 5.05
N ASP A 109 13.16 3.63 4.58
CA ASP A 109 12.85 4.79 5.42
C ASP A 109 11.45 4.73 6.07
N VAL A 110 10.62 3.75 5.71
CA VAL A 110 9.29 3.54 6.29
C VAL A 110 9.30 2.30 7.19
N PRO A 111 9.11 2.43 8.51
CA PRO A 111 8.99 1.27 9.41
C PRO A 111 7.78 0.39 9.03
N ASN A 112 7.92 -0.92 9.12
CA ASN A 112 6.88 -1.87 8.74
C ASN A 112 5.55 -1.63 9.48
N ALA A 113 5.61 -1.43 10.80
CA ALA A 113 4.42 -1.13 11.60
C ALA A 113 3.74 0.17 11.18
N ALA A 114 4.51 1.19 10.81
CA ALA A 114 3.98 2.47 10.33
C ALA A 114 3.27 2.29 8.98
N ALA A 115 3.84 1.53 8.05
CA ALA A 115 3.22 1.23 6.75
C ALA A 115 1.88 0.52 6.92
N ILE A 116 1.80 -0.48 7.80
CA ILE A 116 0.55 -1.19 8.09
C ILE A 116 -0.48 -0.27 8.74
N ASN A 117 -0.11 0.48 9.77
CA ASN A 117 -1.03 1.38 10.47
C ASN A 117 -1.59 2.46 9.55
N GLU A 118 -0.75 3.05 8.70
CA GLU A 118 -1.19 4.05 7.72
C GLU A 118 -2.15 3.47 6.68
N ALA A 119 -1.88 2.25 6.20
CA ALA A 119 -2.77 1.56 5.27
C ALA A 119 -4.14 1.27 5.91
N VAL A 120 -4.16 0.82 7.15
CA VAL A 120 -5.40 0.53 7.90
C VAL A 120 -6.20 1.79 8.16
N GLU A 121 -5.57 2.87 8.62
CA GLU A 121 -6.23 4.16 8.83
C GLU A 121 -6.83 4.73 7.54
N LEU A 122 -6.08 4.64 6.45
CA LEU A 122 -6.53 5.09 5.14
C LEU A 122 -7.71 4.26 4.63
N ALA A 123 -7.67 2.96 4.81
CA ALA A 123 -8.73 2.03 4.40
C ALA A 123 -10.07 2.35 5.09
N LYS A 124 -10.07 2.88 6.30
CA LYS A 124 -11.30 3.29 7.01
C LYS A 124 -12.12 4.34 6.25
N GLY A 125 -11.48 5.14 5.42
CA GLY A 125 -12.15 6.14 4.59
C GLY A 125 -12.76 5.60 3.29
N TYR A 126 -12.40 4.38 2.88
CA TYR A 126 -12.79 3.79 1.60
C TYR A 126 -13.60 2.50 1.73
N GLU A 127 -13.45 1.78 2.83
CA GLU A 127 -13.94 0.42 2.97
C GLU A 127 -14.73 0.21 4.26
N GLU A 128 -15.58 -0.81 4.25
CA GLU A 128 -16.31 -1.25 5.43
C GLU A 128 -15.37 -1.87 6.49
N PRO A 129 -15.75 -1.89 7.79
CA PRO A 129 -14.90 -2.39 8.87
C PRO A 129 -14.37 -3.81 8.67
N GLU A 130 -15.14 -4.70 8.04
CA GLU A 130 -14.70 -6.06 7.73
C GLU A 130 -13.54 -6.09 6.74
N THR A 131 -13.58 -5.26 5.70
CA THR A 131 -12.50 -5.11 4.73
C THR A 131 -11.28 -4.48 5.35
N VAL A 132 -11.45 -3.50 6.24
CA VAL A 132 -10.34 -2.90 7.00
C VAL A 132 -9.63 -3.95 7.85
N ALA A 133 -10.37 -4.79 8.57
CA ALA A 133 -9.82 -5.89 9.36
C ALA A 133 -9.10 -6.92 8.47
N PHE A 134 -9.65 -7.22 7.30
CA PHE A 134 -9.03 -8.09 6.30
C PHE A 134 -7.69 -7.55 5.82
N ILE A 135 -7.61 -6.26 5.47
CA ILE A 135 -6.35 -5.59 5.06
C ILE A 135 -5.30 -5.70 6.17
N ASN A 136 -5.67 -5.41 7.41
CA ASN A 136 -4.77 -5.53 8.56
C ASN A 136 -4.24 -6.95 8.72
N GLY A 137 -5.12 -7.95 8.60
CA GLY A 137 -4.74 -9.36 8.70
C GLY A 137 -3.79 -9.82 7.59
N VAL A 138 -4.06 -9.44 6.35
CA VAL A 138 -3.21 -9.76 5.19
C VAL A 138 -1.83 -9.13 5.34
N LEU A 139 -1.76 -7.85 5.66
CA LEU A 139 -0.49 -7.13 5.81
C LEU A 139 0.33 -7.65 7.00
N GLY A 140 -0.32 -7.98 8.11
CA GLY A 140 0.35 -8.61 9.25
C GLY A 140 0.94 -9.97 8.92
N SER A 141 0.16 -10.84 8.26
CA SER A 141 0.63 -12.15 7.79
C SER A 141 1.76 -12.04 6.77
N PHE A 142 1.67 -11.06 5.86
CA PHE A 142 2.73 -10.76 4.89
C PHE A 142 4.05 -10.39 5.57
N VAL A 143 4.03 -9.51 6.56
CA VAL A 143 5.25 -9.12 7.30
C VAL A 143 5.85 -10.32 8.03
N ARG A 144 5.04 -11.11 8.72
CA ARG A 144 5.51 -12.32 9.43
C ARG A 144 6.07 -13.38 8.49
N GLY A 145 5.45 -13.58 7.34
CA GLY A 145 5.83 -14.63 6.41
C GLY A 145 6.96 -14.27 5.45
N GLU A 146 7.06 -13.02 5.00
CA GLU A 146 8.01 -12.61 3.96
C GLU A 146 9.15 -11.73 4.47
N VAL A 147 8.92 -10.95 5.52
CA VAL A 147 9.87 -9.91 5.95
C VAL A 147 10.59 -10.31 7.25
N GLU A 148 9.88 -10.90 8.20
CA GLU A 148 10.38 -11.25 9.54
C GLU A 148 10.19 -12.75 9.87
N PRO A 149 10.48 -13.71 8.94
CA PRO A 149 10.26 -15.13 9.19
C PRO A 149 11.16 -15.69 10.29
N GLU A 150 12.33 -15.09 10.56
CA GLU A 150 13.28 -15.51 11.59
C GLU A 150 12.78 -15.15 13.00
N ALA A 151 12.02 -14.08 13.18
CA ALA A 151 11.45 -13.68 14.45
C ALA A 151 10.40 -14.67 14.97
N GLU A 152 9.58 -15.24 14.08
CA GLU A 152 8.61 -16.30 14.44
C GLU A 152 9.31 -17.59 14.89
N ALA A 153 10.39 -17.97 14.22
CA ALA A 153 11.16 -19.17 14.59
C ALA A 153 11.82 -19.03 15.98
N GLU A 154 12.25 -17.83 16.36
CA GLU A 154 12.81 -17.55 17.69
C GLU A 154 11.72 -17.59 18.78
N GLU A 155 10.51 -17.07 18.52
CA GLU A 155 9.39 -17.13 19.46
C GLU A 155 8.88 -18.55 19.66
N GLU A 156 8.74 -19.35 18.61
CA GLU A 156 8.37 -20.77 18.71
C GLU A 156 9.40 -21.58 19.51
N THR A 157 10.68 -21.30 19.34
CA THR A 157 11.76 -21.97 20.07
C THR A 157 11.75 -21.59 21.55
N GLU A 158 11.44 -20.35 21.90
CA GLU A 158 11.31 -19.89 23.28
C GLU A 158 10.08 -20.49 24.00
N GLU A 159 8.96 -20.66 23.27
CA GLU A 159 7.76 -21.30 23.82
C GLU A 159 7.95 -22.79 24.04
N GLU A 160 8.60 -23.52 23.13
CA GLU A 160 8.92 -24.95 23.29
C GLU A 160 9.85 -25.18 24.48
N THR A 161 10.86 -24.32 24.68
CA THR A 161 11.79 -24.43 25.80
C THR A 161 11.14 -24.17 27.18
N LYS A 162 10.11 -23.33 27.23
CA LYS A 162 9.33 -23.06 28.44
C LYS A 162 8.35 -24.16 28.80
N THR A 163 7.98 -25.00 27.83
CA THR A 163 7.03 -26.11 28.04
C THR A 163 7.72 -27.39 28.50
N GLU A 164 9.06 -27.53 28.32
CA GLU A 164 9.85 -28.68 28.76
C GLU A 164 10.45 -28.53 30.19
N GLU A 165 10.32 -27.38 30.83
CA GLU A 165 10.68 -27.15 32.24
C GLU A 165 9.46 -27.30 33.15
#